data_cc003186982564b58a767c3de5e20e68
#
_entry.id   cc003186982564b58a767c3de5e20e68
#
_cell.length_a   1.000
_cell.length_b   1.000
_cell.length_c   1.000
_cell.angle_alpha   90.00
_cell.angle_beta   90.00
_cell.angle_gamma   90.00
#
_symmetry.space_group_name_H-M   'P 1'
#
loop_
_entity.id
_entity.type
_entity.pdbx_description
1 polymer ?
#
loop_
_entity_poly.entity_id
_entity_poly.type
_entity_poly.pdbx_seq_one_letter_code
_entity_poly.pdbx_strand_id
1 'polypeptide(L)'
;SECDVVFSAVHQYGRPPMDVAHGGGVFMTRTLARDSAEAHTLETLNRELLQTLGLVRGVTHTEFIRGHDDGRFYFLETAARVGGANIAEVVEAATGINLWAAWARIEVAGEEGEYHLPPHREDYAGVVISLARQEWPDTSRYDDPEIVWRLSKRHHVGLIVASPDPERVEELLQDYLSRFYEDFYAALPAPDKPTS
;
A
#
# COMPACT_ATOMS: atom_id res chain seq x y z
N SER A 1 -28.05 5.55 -7.84
CA SER A 1 -27.46 4.35 -7.25
C SER A 1 -26.55 4.79 -6.12
N GLU A 2 -26.69 4.19 -4.95
CA GLU A 2 -25.77 4.43 -3.83
C GLU A 2 -24.41 3.85 -4.21
N CYS A 3 -23.32 4.61 -3.93
CA CYS A 3 -21.97 4.11 -4.02
C CYS A 3 -21.77 3.05 -2.94
N ASP A 4 -21.65 1.78 -3.34
CA ASP A 4 -21.39 0.67 -2.42
C ASP A 4 -19.92 0.26 -2.54
N VAL A 5 -19.17 0.43 -1.45
CA VAL A 5 -17.78 0.00 -1.35
C VAL A 5 -17.78 -1.48 -0.98
N VAL A 6 -17.59 -2.35 -1.97
CA VAL A 6 -17.65 -3.81 -1.80
C VAL A 6 -16.36 -4.42 -1.22
N PHE A 7 -15.27 -3.68 -1.25
CA PHE A 7 -13.98 -4.08 -0.68
C PHE A 7 -13.15 -2.86 -0.33
N SER A 8 -12.48 -2.90 0.82
CA SER A 8 -11.47 -1.93 1.22
C SER A 8 -10.28 -2.63 1.90
N ALA A 9 -9.11 -2.05 1.77
CA ALA A 9 -7.92 -2.44 2.50
C ALA A 9 -7.23 -1.19 3.03
N VAL A 10 -7.23 -1.03 4.34
CA VAL A 10 -6.65 0.13 5.01
C VAL A 10 -5.17 -0.13 5.28
N HIS A 11 -4.33 0.83 4.91
CA HIS A 11 -2.89 0.76 5.07
C HIS A 11 -2.37 1.89 5.95
N GLN A 12 -1.23 1.63 6.59
CA GLN A 12 -0.46 2.63 7.31
C GLN A 12 0.92 2.76 6.70
N TYR A 13 1.31 3.97 6.34
CA TYR A 13 2.69 4.28 5.94
C TYR A 13 3.61 4.35 7.16
N GLY A 14 4.82 3.81 7.05
CA GLY A 14 5.83 3.93 8.09
C GLY A 14 6.37 5.36 8.22
N ARG A 15 6.44 6.08 7.09
CA ARG A 15 6.77 7.51 7.00
C ARG A 15 5.96 8.14 5.88
N PRO A 16 5.67 9.45 5.95
CA PRO A 16 5.00 10.14 4.86
C PRO A 16 5.71 9.90 3.53
N PRO A 17 4.99 9.53 2.44
CA PRO A 17 5.61 9.26 1.14
C PRO A 17 6.43 10.43 0.59
N MET A 18 6.02 11.67 0.87
CA MET A 18 6.74 12.87 0.45
C MET A 18 8.09 13.02 1.14
N ASP A 19 8.21 12.61 2.40
CA ASP A 19 9.49 12.63 3.13
C ASP A 19 10.47 11.64 2.52
N VAL A 20 9.98 10.47 2.10
CA VAL A 20 10.79 9.46 1.41
C VAL A 20 11.17 9.94 0.00
N ALA A 21 10.24 10.55 -0.73
CA ALA A 21 10.48 11.03 -2.09
C ALA A 21 11.48 12.19 -2.15
N HIS A 22 11.42 13.14 -1.22
CA HIS A 22 12.30 14.32 -1.20
C HIS A 22 13.59 14.11 -0.40
N GLY A 23 13.49 13.43 0.75
CA GLY A 23 14.65 13.20 1.63
C GLY A 23 15.39 11.90 1.36
N GLY A 24 14.87 11.06 0.50
CA GLY A 24 15.32 9.68 0.35
C GLY A 24 14.91 8.82 1.55
N GLY A 25 15.01 7.53 1.41
CA GLY A 25 14.72 6.60 2.50
C GLY A 25 14.17 5.27 2.02
N VAL A 26 13.85 4.45 2.97
CA VAL A 26 13.16 3.19 2.74
C VAL A 26 11.66 3.44 2.89
N PHE A 27 10.89 3.18 1.84
CA PHE A 27 9.43 3.21 1.88
C PHE A 27 8.93 1.94 2.56
N MET A 28 7.95 2.09 3.44
CA MET A 28 7.28 0.99 4.10
C MET A 28 5.79 1.29 4.24
N THR A 29 4.96 0.29 3.95
CA THR A 29 3.54 0.32 4.27
C THR A 29 3.05 -1.07 4.66
N ARG A 30 2.02 -1.14 5.49
CA ARG A 30 1.36 -2.37 5.90
C ARG A 30 -0.13 -2.21 6.01
N THR A 31 -0.86 -3.31 5.90
CA THR A 31 -2.28 -3.35 6.23
C THR A 31 -2.49 -3.12 7.72
N LEU A 32 -3.53 -2.38 8.08
CA LEU A 32 -3.99 -2.24 9.47
C LEU A 32 -4.83 -3.44 9.89
N ALA A 33 -4.91 -3.67 11.21
CA ALA A 33 -5.88 -4.61 11.76
C ALA A 33 -7.30 -4.15 11.39
N ARG A 34 -8.09 -5.06 10.79
CA ARG A 34 -9.41 -4.74 10.22
C ARG A 34 -10.42 -4.30 11.26
N ASP A 35 -10.27 -4.82 12.48
CA ASP A 35 -11.11 -4.49 13.64
C ASP A 35 -10.63 -3.27 14.44
N SER A 36 -9.58 -2.60 13.98
CA SER A 36 -9.08 -1.39 14.63
C SER A 36 -10.04 -0.21 14.45
N ALA A 37 -10.09 0.66 15.45
CA ALA A 37 -10.88 1.88 15.41
C ALA A 37 -10.45 2.81 14.25
N GLU A 38 -9.15 2.83 13.94
CA GLU A 38 -8.59 3.56 12.82
C GLU A 38 -9.11 3.04 11.47
N ALA A 39 -9.10 1.72 11.27
CA ALA A 39 -9.57 1.12 10.02
C ALA A 39 -11.05 1.45 9.79
N HIS A 40 -11.91 1.22 10.78
CA HIS A 40 -13.35 1.54 10.69
C HIS A 40 -13.61 3.04 10.43
N THR A 41 -12.85 3.92 11.07
CA THR A 41 -12.98 5.37 10.85
C THR A 41 -12.62 5.74 9.41
N LEU A 42 -11.49 5.23 8.90
CA LEU A 42 -11.03 5.52 7.56
C LEU A 42 -11.95 4.95 6.48
N GLU A 43 -12.47 3.74 6.68
CA GLU A 43 -13.46 3.14 5.78
C GLU A 43 -14.76 3.96 5.70
N THR A 44 -15.22 4.47 6.86
CA THR A 44 -16.41 5.33 6.92
C THR A 44 -16.17 6.64 6.19
N LEU A 45 -15.06 7.33 6.49
CA LEU A 45 -14.68 8.59 5.83
C LEU A 45 -14.52 8.41 4.32
N ASN A 46 -13.86 7.31 3.90
CA ASN A 46 -13.68 7.03 2.48
C ASN A 46 -15.02 6.79 1.76
N ARG A 47 -15.95 6.04 2.36
CA ARG A 47 -17.27 5.81 1.79
C ARG A 47 -18.04 7.13 1.61
N GLU A 48 -18.06 7.98 2.63
CA GLU A 48 -18.71 9.30 2.58
C GLU A 48 -18.07 10.20 1.51
N LEU A 49 -16.75 10.18 1.41
CA LEU A 49 -16.00 10.92 0.40
C LEU A 49 -16.39 10.47 -1.02
N LEU A 50 -16.35 9.15 -1.28
CA LEU A 50 -16.65 8.61 -2.61
C LEU A 50 -18.10 8.87 -3.02
N GLN A 51 -19.05 8.80 -2.09
CA GLN A 51 -20.45 9.19 -2.31
C GLN A 51 -20.57 10.68 -2.67
N THR A 52 -19.87 11.53 -1.92
CA THR A 52 -19.87 13.00 -2.17
C THR A 52 -19.27 13.35 -3.53
N LEU A 53 -18.22 12.65 -3.94
CA LEU A 53 -17.59 12.81 -5.25
C LEU A 53 -18.41 12.21 -6.40
N GLY A 54 -19.45 11.44 -6.10
CA GLY A 54 -20.29 10.79 -7.10
C GLY A 54 -19.60 9.64 -7.84
N LEU A 55 -18.61 8.99 -7.22
CA LEU A 55 -17.99 7.82 -7.82
C LEU A 55 -18.94 6.63 -7.75
N VAL A 56 -19.37 6.13 -8.90
CA VAL A 56 -20.32 5.02 -8.98
C VAL A 56 -19.61 3.69 -9.18
N ARG A 57 -18.42 3.70 -9.82
CA ARG A 57 -17.74 2.47 -10.24
C ARG A 57 -16.24 2.68 -10.35
N GLY A 58 -15.48 1.65 -10.06
CA GLY A 58 -14.02 1.63 -10.24
C GLY A 58 -13.26 1.24 -9.00
N VAL A 59 -11.96 1.46 -9.05
CA VAL A 59 -11.04 1.30 -7.91
C VAL A 59 -10.46 2.65 -7.56
N THR A 60 -10.28 2.92 -6.27
CA THR A 60 -9.69 4.17 -5.79
C THR A 60 -8.53 3.90 -4.86
N HIS A 61 -7.63 4.86 -4.84
CA HIS A 61 -6.60 4.99 -3.82
C HIS A 61 -6.78 6.34 -3.13
N THR A 62 -7.07 6.31 -1.83
CA THR A 62 -7.36 7.50 -1.04
C THR A 62 -6.38 7.61 0.11
N GLU A 63 -5.86 8.81 0.33
CA GLU A 63 -4.90 9.10 1.39
C GLU A 63 -5.48 10.06 2.42
N PHE A 64 -5.21 9.77 3.69
CA PHE A 64 -5.56 10.57 4.83
C PHE A 64 -4.33 10.84 5.70
N ILE A 65 -4.31 11.99 6.36
CA ILE A 65 -3.30 12.36 7.35
C ILE A 65 -3.96 12.38 8.74
N ARG A 66 -3.31 11.77 9.71
CA ARG A 66 -3.72 11.90 11.11
C ARG A 66 -3.06 13.13 11.74
N GLY A 67 -3.86 14.06 12.26
CA GLY A 67 -3.37 15.23 12.99
C GLY A 67 -2.66 14.83 14.29
N HIS A 68 -1.49 15.41 14.53
CA HIS A 68 -0.72 15.15 15.75
C HIS A 68 -1.41 15.71 17.01
N ASP A 69 -2.02 16.90 16.89
CA ASP A 69 -2.56 17.63 18.04
C ASP A 69 -3.93 17.11 18.48
N ASP A 70 -4.75 16.64 17.55
CA ASP A 70 -6.14 16.27 17.80
C ASP A 70 -6.48 14.81 17.47
N GLY A 71 -5.53 14.07 16.85
CA GLY A 71 -5.70 12.68 16.44
C GLY A 71 -6.73 12.43 15.34
N ARG A 72 -7.31 13.50 14.74
CA ARG A 72 -8.32 13.40 13.70
C ARG A 72 -7.70 13.07 12.36
N PHE A 73 -8.48 12.39 11.50
CA PHE A 73 -8.09 12.14 10.12
C PHE A 73 -8.54 13.29 9.23
N TYR A 74 -7.63 13.74 8.38
CA TYR A 74 -7.83 14.76 7.37
C TYR A 74 -7.62 14.16 5.99
N PHE A 75 -8.55 14.37 5.09
CA PHE A 75 -8.44 13.98 3.69
C PHE A 75 -7.25 14.70 3.04
N LEU A 76 -6.39 13.94 2.35
CA LEU A 76 -5.28 14.48 1.57
C LEU A 76 -5.60 14.46 0.09
N GLU A 77 -5.77 13.28 -0.47
CA GLU A 77 -6.08 13.10 -1.89
C GLU A 77 -6.81 11.77 -2.15
N THR A 78 -7.48 11.70 -3.28
CA THR A 78 -8.00 10.45 -3.84
C THR A 78 -7.79 10.41 -5.34
N ALA A 79 -7.52 9.23 -5.85
CA ALA A 79 -7.36 8.97 -7.28
C ALA A 79 -8.19 7.75 -7.68
N ALA A 80 -8.93 7.87 -8.79
CA ALA A 80 -9.69 6.76 -9.38
C ALA A 80 -8.72 5.82 -10.13
N ARG A 81 -7.87 5.14 -9.40
CA ARG A 81 -6.88 4.17 -9.88
C ARG A 81 -6.42 3.25 -8.76
N VAL A 82 -5.74 2.19 -9.13
CA VAL A 82 -5.01 1.33 -8.19
C VAL A 82 -3.83 2.09 -7.55
N GLY A 83 -3.57 1.85 -6.28
CA GLY A 83 -2.44 2.41 -5.54
C GLY A 83 -1.09 2.02 -6.15
N GLY A 84 -0.12 2.95 -6.10
CA GLY A 84 1.25 2.75 -6.54
C GLY A 84 2.13 2.04 -5.50
N ALA A 85 3.46 2.11 -5.68
CA ALA A 85 4.47 1.61 -4.73
C ALA A 85 4.24 0.15 -4.27
N ASN A 86 3.76 -0.71 -5.17
CA ASN A 86 3.42 -2.10 -4.91
C ASN A 86 2.32 -2.33 -3.85
N ILE A 87 1.48 -1.33 -3.59
CA ILE A 87 0.32 -1.48 -2.70
C ILE A 87 -0.67 -2.53 -3.24
N ALA A 88 -0.84 -2.61 -4.57
CA ALA A 88 -1.69 -3.63 -5.18
C ALA A 88 -1.21 -5.06 -4.86
N GLU A 89 0.10 -5.28 -4.93
CA GLU A 89 0.73 -6.55 -4.60
C GLU A 89 0.62 -6.87 -3.10
N VAL A 90 0.68 -5.85 -2.23
CA VAL A 90 0.42 -6.03 -0.79
C VAL A 90 -1.02 -6.48 -0.54
N VAL A 91 -2.00 -5.85 -1.20
CA VAL A 91 -3.41 -6.25 -1.09
C VAL A 91 -3.61 -7.68 -1.59
N GLU A 92 -3.00 -8.05 -2.71
CA GLU A 92 -3.06 -9.41 -3.26
C GLU A 92 -2.40 -10.42 -2.32
N ALA A 93 -1.26 -10.07 -1.74
CA ALA A 93 -0.58 -10.93 -0.74
C ALA A 93 -1.44 -11.18 0.49
N ALA A 94 -2.11 -10.15 1.02
CA ALA A 94 -2.97 -10.26 2.19
C ALA A 94 -4.29 -11.00 1.89
N THR A 95 -4.88 -10.76 0.73
CA THR A 95 -6.27 -11.16 0.48
C THR A 95 -6.47 -12.13 -0.68
N GLY A 96 -5.53 -12.18 -1.62
CA GLY A 96 -5.70 -12.87 -2.90
C GLY A 96 -6.45 -12.04 -3.95
N ILE A 97 -6.85 -10.81 -3.63
CA ILE A 97 -7.54 -9.91 -4.59
C ILE A 97 -6.50 -9.12 -5.38
N ASN A 98 -6.42 -9.41 -6.68
CA ASN A 98 -5.65 -8.60 -7.61
C ASN A 98 -6.49 -7.39 -8.04
N LEU A 99 -6.12 -6.19 -7.56
CA LEU A 99 -6.87 -4.95 -7.80
C LEU A 99 -6.90 -4.54 -9.27
N TRP A 100 -5.85 -4.82 -10.05
CA TRP A 100 -5.83 -4.56 -11.49
C TRP A 100 -6.83 -5.43 -12.24
N ALA A 101 -6.88 -6.73 -11.90
CA ALA A 101 -7.85 -7.64 -12.46
C ALA A 101 -9.29 -7.32 -12.01
N ALA A 102 -9.46 -6.91 -10.76
CA ALA A 102 -10.77 -6.47 -10.25
C ALA A 102 -11.26 -5.24 -11.01
N TRP A 103 -10.40 -4.24 -11.19
CA TRP A 103 -10.74 -3.03 -11.95
C TRP A 103 -11.11 -3.35 -13.40
N ALA A 104 -10.29 -4.17 -14.07
CA ALA A 104 -10.62 -4.59 -15.45
C ALA A 104 -11.98 -5.32 -15.55
N ARG A 105 -12.33 -6.17 -14.57
CA ARG A 105 -13.63 -6.84 -14.53
C ARG A 105 -14.79 -5.86 -14.32
N ILE A 106 -14.60 -4.86 -13.44
CA ILE A 106 -15.58 -3.80 -13.19
C ILE A 106 -15.84 -3.01 -14.49
N GLU A 107 -14.78 -2.64 -15.22
CA GLU A 107 -14.90 -1.91 -16.48
C GLU A 107 -15.59 -2.74 -17.59
N VAL A 108 -15.22 -4.00 -17.70
CA VAL A 108 -15.82 -4.92 -18.72
C VAL A 108 -17.29 -5.20 -18.40
N ALA A 109 -17.67 -5.29 -17.13
CA ALA A 109 -19.08 -5.50 -16.73
C ALA A 109 -19.98 -4.33 -17.19
N GLY A 110 -19.43 -3.13 -17.34
CA GLY A 110 -20.19 -1.96 -17.81
C GLY A 110 -21.26 -1.49 -16.80
N GLU A 111 -22.15 -0.61 -17.24
CA GLU A 111 -23.18 0.02 -16.38
C GLU A 111 -24.26 -0.97 -15.92
N GLU A 112 -24.55 -1.98 -16.71
CA GLU A 112 -25.61 -2.97 -16.47
C GLU A 112 -25.11 -4.24 -15.76
N GLY A 113 -23.77 -4.42 -15.67
CA GLY A 113 -23.18 -5.59 -15.06
C GLY A 113 -22.96 -5.45 -13.56
N GLU A 114 -23.14 -6.54 -12.83
CA GLU A 114 -22.82 -6.63 -11.42
C GLU A 114 -21.40 -7.16 -11.22
N TYR A 115 -20.64 -6.53 -10.32
CA TYR A 115 -19.36 -7.04 -9.86
C TYR A 115 -19.57 -7.79 -8.54
N HIS A 116 -19.18 -9.05 -8.52
CA HIS A 116 -19.16 -9.85 -7.31
C HIS A 116 -17.74 -10.01 -6.79
N LEU A 117 -17.52 -9.61 -5.55
CA LEU A 117 -16.23 -9.81 -4.87
C LEU A 117 -15.96 -11.32 -4.73
N PRO A 118 -14.82 -11.83 -5.22
CA PRO A 118 -14.49 -13.23 -5.08
C PRO A 118 -14.21 -13.60 -3.61
N PRO A 119 -14.27 -14.87 -3.23
CA PRO A 119 -13.76 -15.34 -1.95
C PRO A 119 -12.30 -14.90 -1.77
N HIS A 120 -11.96 -14.43 -0.59
CA HIS A 120 -10.65 -13.87 -0.30
C HIS A 120 -10.19 -14.25 1.11
N ARG A 121 -8.88 -14.13 1.34
CA ARG A 121 -8.28 -14.29 2.67
C ARG A 121 -8.39 -13.00 3.47
N GLU A 122 -8.17 -13.12 4.77
CA GLU A 122 -8.13 -11.99 5.70
C GLU A 122 -6.77 -11.87 6.40
N ASP A 123 -5.70 -12.30 5.71
CA ASP A 123 -4.34 -12.15 6.21
C ASP A 123 -3.92 -10.66 6.19
N TYR A 124 -2.77 -10.41 6.80
CA TYR A 124 -2.10 -9.11 6.80
C TYR A 124 -0.85 -9.18 5.94
N ALA A 125 -0.47 -8.06 5.36
CA ALA A 125 0.75 -7.96 4.58
C ALA A 125 1.35 -6.56 4.66
N GLY A 126 2.62 -6.47 4.29
CA GLY A 126 3.27 -5.19 4.15
C GLY A 126 4.48 -5.29 3.25
N VAL A 127 4.97 -4.14 2.84
CA VAL A 127 6.08 -4.00 1.89
C VAL A 127 7.13 -3.05 2.44
N VAL A 128 8.38 -3.39 2.16
CA VAL A 128 9.53 -2.50 2.30
C VAL A 128 10.22 -2.37 0.94
N ILE A 129 10.45 -1.14 0.49
CA ILE A 129 11.07 -0.83 -0.81
C ILE A 129 12.10 0.27 -0.65
N SER A 130 13.23 0.16 -1.35
CA SER A 130 14.27 1.18 -1.40
C SER A 130 14.96 1.22 -2.76
N LEU A 131 15.60 2.34 -3.04
CA LEU A 131 16.70 2.37 -4.01
C LEU A 131 17.87 1.59 -3.45
N ALA A 132 18.60 0.90 -4.34
CA ALA A 132 19.74 0.08 -3.96
C ALA A 132 21.03 0.57 -4.64
N ARG A 133 22.13 0.56 -3.87
CA ARG A 133 23.48 0.82 -4.37
C ARG A 133 23.89 -0.22 -5.40
N GLN A 134 23.49 -1.46 -5.19
CA GLN A 134 23.75 -2.58 -6.08
C GLN A 134 22.87 -2.49 -7.34
N GLU A 135 23.45 -2.81 -8.47
CA GLU A 135 22.72 -2.85 -9.74
C GLU A 135 21.59 -3.91 -9.71
N TRP A 136 21.90 -5.08 -9.17
CA TRP A 136 20.99 -6.18 -8.94
C TRP A 136 21.10 -6.64 -7.48
N PRO A 137 20.28 -6.11 -6.58
CA PRO A 137 20.34 -6.44 -5.15
C PRO A 137 20.04 -7.92 -4.91
N ASP A 138 20.85 -8.55 -4.08
CA ASP A 138 20.61 -9.92 -3.62
C ASP A 138 19.92 -9.90 -2.25
N THR A 139 18.71 -10.44 -2.21
CA THR A 139 17.89 -10.56 -1.01
C THR A 139 17.86 -11.99 -0.43
N SER A 140 18.77 -12.87 -0.85
CA SER A 140 18.80 -14.27 -0.40
C SER A 140 19.02 -14.45 1.11
N ARG A 141 19.63 -13.45 1.76
CA ARG A 141 19.84 -13.42 3.23
C ARG A 141 18.57 -13.13 4.04
N TYR A 142 17.49 -12.71 3.37
CA TYR A 142 16.18 -12.52 3.94
C TYR A 142 15.39 -13.79 3.65
N ASP A 143 15.32 -14.70 4.61
CA ASP A 143 14.85 -16.09 4.40
C ASP A 143 13.62 -16.44 5.25
N ASP A 144 12.97 -15.44 5.87
CA ASP A 144 11.73 -15.65 6.63
C ASP A 144 10.63 -16.24 5.72
N PRO A 145 9.89 -17.26 6.21
CA PRO A 145 8.88 -17.96 5.41
C PRO A 145 7.69 -17.09 5.03
N GLU A 146 7.49 -15.96 5.69
CA GLU A 146 6.45 -14.97 5.40
C GLU A 146 6.74 -14.11 4.17
N ILE A 147 7.95 -14.19 3.60
CA ILE A 147 8.29 -13.46 2.37
C ILE A 147 7.58 -14.12 1.19
N VAL A 148 6.60 -13.42 0.63
CA VAL A 148 5.77 -13.92 -0.47
C VAL A 148 6.12 -13.30 -1.82
N TRP A 149 6.88 -12.20 -1.81
CA TRP A 149 7.27 -11.51 -3.04
C TRP A 149 8.60 -10.77 -2.88
N ARG A 150 9.36 -10.71 -3.99
CA ARG A 150 10.66 -10.00 -4.08
C ARG A 150 10.69 -9.15 -5.34
N LEU A 151 11.10 -7.89 -5.18
CA LEU A 151 11.27 -6.99 -6.32
C LEU A 151 12.52 -7.36 -7.13
N SER A 152 12.33 -7.65 -8.41
CA SER A 152 13.42 -7.84 -9.37
C SER A 152 13.47 -6.64 -10.31
N LYS A 153 14.24 -5.60 -9.91
CA LYS A 153 14.37 -4.37 -10.68
C LYS A 153 15.74 -3.76 -10.44
N ARG A 154 16.37 -3.30 -11.53
CA ARG A 154 17.69 -2.67 -11.49
C ARG A 154 17.70 -1.49 -10.51
N HIS A 155 18.69 -1.47 -9.61
CA HIS A 155 18.86 -0.46 -8.57
C HIS A 155 17.68 -0.27 -7.62
N HIS A 156 16.82 -1.27 -7.50
CA HIS A 156 15.73 -1.26 -6.54
C HIS A 156 15.70 -2.58 -5.78
N VAL A 157 15.33 -2.52 -4.54
CA VAL A 157 15.10 -3.69 -3.68
C VAL A 157 13.74 -3.56 -3.01
N GLY A 158 13.03 -4.67 -2.86
CA GLY A 158 11.75 -4.70 -2.17
C GLY A 158 11.34 -6.11 -1.78
N LEU A 159 10.66 -6.21 -0.66
CA LEU A 159 10.10 -7.45 -0.14
C LEU A 159 8.67 -7.21 0.32
N ILE A 160 7.78 -8.16 0.05
CA ILE A 160 6.45 -8.22 0.66
C ILE A 160 6.43 -9.43 1.59
N VAL A 161 5.99 -9.20 2.81
CA VAL A 161 5.69 -10.24 3.80
C VAL A 161 4.19 -10.34 4.02
N ALA A 162 3.70 -11.55 4.28
CA ALA A 162 2.30 -11.80 4.60
C ALA A 162 2.17 -12.83 5.72
N SER A 163 1.23 -12.60 6.64
CA SER A 163 0.94 -13.47 7.79
C SER A 163 -0.52 -13.30 8.22
N PRO A 164 -1.16 -14.33 8.78
CA PRO A 164 -2.43 -14.14 9.49
C PRO A 164 -2.29 -13.32 10.78
N ASP A 165 -1.08 -13.13 11.26
CA ASP A 165 -0.76 -12.35 12.46
C ASP A 165 -0.22 -10.96 12.06
N PRO A 166 -0.95 -9.85 12.38
CA PRO A 166 -0.51 -8.50 12.05
C PRO A 166 0.74 -8.07 12.84
N GLU A 167 0.95 -8.58 14.06
CA GLU A 167 2.13 -8.26 14.86
C GLU A 167 3.39 -8.83 14.21
N ARG A 168 3.29 -10.05 13.65
CA ARG A 168 4.40 -10.67 12.93
C ARG A 168 4.76 -9.89 11.67
N VAL A 169 3.79 -9.38 10.92
CA VAL A 169 4.04 -8.51 9.76
C VAL A 169 4.79 -7.24 10.19
N GLU A 170 4.33 -6.59 11.27
CA GLU A 170 4.98 -5.38 11.77
C GLU A 170 6.42 -5.63 12.24
N GLU A 171 6.65 -6.71 13.00
CA GLU A 171 7.98 -7.12 13.48
C GLU A 171 8.97 -7.29 12.32
N LEU A 172 8.58 -8.05 11.29
CA LEU A 172 9.42 -8.30 10.11
C LEU A 172 9.72 -7.01 9.35
N LEU A 173 8.72 -6.16 9.15
CA LEU A 173 8.93 -4.90 8.44
C LEU A 173 9.86 -3.95 9.19
N GLN A 174 9.81 -3.89 10.51
CA GLN A 174 10.72 -3.07 11.32
C GLN A 174 12.16 -3.60 11.26
N ASP A 175 12.36 -4.93 11.34
CA ASP A 175 13.67 -5.54 11.12
C ASP A 175 14.21 -5.22 9.72
N TYR A 176 13.40 -5.43 8.69
CA TYR A 176 13.81 -5.20 7.31
C TYR A 176 14.04 -3.72 7.00
N LEU A 177 13.28 -2.81 7.62
CA LEU A 177 13.50 -1.39 7.50
C LEU A 177 14.93 -1.03 7.92
N SER A 178 15.39 -1.51 9.06
CA SER A 178 16.73 -1.28 9.58
C SER A 178 17.80 -1.90 8.69
N ARG A 179 17.63 -3.17 8.31
CA ARG A 179 18.57 -3.90 7.46
C ARG A 179 18.66 -3.32 6.05
N PHE A 180 17.57 -2.79 5.49
CA PHE A 180 17.57 -2.16 4.16
C PHE A 180 18.42 -0.89 4.12
N TYR A 181 18.44 -0.11 5.20
CA TYR A 181 19.34 1.03 5.31
C TYR A 181 20.81 0.60 5.31
N GLU A 182 21.14 -0.48 5.96
CA GLU A 182 22.51 -1.01 6.04
C GLU A 182 22.95 -1.69 4.74
N ASP A 183 22.12 -2.59 4.21
CA ASP A 183 22.48 -3.49 3.11
C ASP A 183 22.36 -2.83 1.74
N PHE A 184 21.35 -1.98 1.51
CA PHE A 184 20.98 -1.55 0.17
C PHE A 184 20.92 -0.05 -0.04
N TYR A 185 20.40 0.69 0.92
CA TYR A 185 19.95 2.06 0.71
C TYR A 185 20.94 2.93 -0.08
N ALA A 186 20.38 3.62 -1.10
CA ALA A 186 21.07 4.67 -1.85
C ALA A 186 20.16 5.91 -1.95
N ALA A 187 20.72 7.07 -1.71
CA ALA A 187 20.05 8.33 -2.01
C ALA A 187 20.31 8.71 -3.48
N LEU A 188 19.29 9.21 -4.17
CA LEU A 188 19.50 9.91 -5.42
C LEU A 188 20.22 11.24 -5.11
N PRO A 189 21.20 11.64 -5.93
CA PRO A 189 21.76 12.99 -5.82
C PRO A 189 20.64 14.01 -6.05
N ALA A 190 20.68 15.12 -5.32
CA ALA A 190 19.74 16.21 -5.54
C ALA A 190 19.75 16.62 -7.03
N PRO A 191 18.59 16.88 -7.64
CA PRO A 191 18.54 17.31 -9.03
C PRO A 191 19.31 18.63 -9.19
N ASP A 192 20.15 18.73 -10.24
CA ASP A 192 20.98 19.91 -10.53
C ASP A 192 20.16 21.18 -10.85
N LYS A 193 18.84 21.03 -11.03
CA LYS A 193 17.90 22.13 -11.28
C LYS A 193 16.60 21.89 -10.56
N PRO A 194 15.93 22.96 -10.05
CA PRO A 194 14.56 22.83 -9.55
C PRO A 194 13.66 22.27 -10.66
N THR A 195 12.91 21.23 -10.35
CA THR A 195 11.84 20.75 -11.23
C THR A 195 10.76 21.85 -11.26
N SER A 196 10.60 22.46 -12.42
CA SER A 196 9.54 23.43 -12.69
C SER A 196 8.17 22.76 -12.81
#